data_aae3cbc8151c7b8cb633c0f43a21627a
#
_entry.id   aae3cbc8151c7b8cb633c0f43a21627a
#
_cell.length_a   1.000
_cell.length_b   1.000
_cell.length_c   1.000
_cell.angle_alpha   90.00
_cell.angle_beta   90.00
_cell.angle_gamma   90.00
#
_symmetry.space_group_name_H-M   'P 1'
#
loop_
_entity.id
_entity.type
_entity.pdbx_description
1 polymer ?
#
loop_
_entity_poly.entity_id
_entity_poly.type
_entity_poly.pdbx_seq_one_letter_code
_entity_poly.pdbx_strand_id
1 'polypeptide(L)'
;MMYDNENREYLIYIPQDYNNNNSPMPILFAFHGFGGNNQYFISTADFRSLADQFNFIAVYPQGLVCGGGTTWNTNPPGGDNKCSQDDIGFFSALLSEISGNYNIDSSKVFLTGYSNGADFSYS
;
A
#
# COMPACT_ATOMS: atom_id res chain seq x y z
N MET A 1 -4.53 1.49 -10.98
CA MET A 1 -3.63 0.73 -11.88
C MET A 1 -4.23 -0.64 -12.20
N MET A 2 -3.91 -1.17 -13.35
CA MET A 2 -4.33 -2.53 -13.71
C MET A 2 -3.31 -3.55 -13.24
N TYR A 3 -3.77 -4.57 -12.55
CA TYR A 3 -2.95 -5.70 -12.15
C TYR A 3 -3.80 -6.99 -12.22
N ASP A 4 -3.29 -7.99 -12.88
CA ASP A 4 -3.95 -9.32 -13.01
C ASP A 4 -5.40 -9.21 -13.50
N ASN A 5 -5.62 -8.37 -14.52
CA ASN A 5 -6.90 -8.06 -15.14
C ASN A 5 -7.92 -7.36 -14.22
N GLU A 6 -7.47 -6.85 -13.06
CA GLU A 6 -8.31 -6.10 -12.13
C GLU A 6 -7.84 -4.66 -12.02
N ASN A 7 -8.78 -3.72 -11.94
CA ASN A 7 -8.43 -2.34 -11.63
C ASN A 7 -8.21 -2.21 -10.12
N ARG A 8 -6.98 -1.90 -9.73
CA ARG A 8 -6.59 -1.77 -8.33
C ARG A 8 -6.43 -0.29 -8.00
N GLU A 9 -6.95 0.11 -6.86
CA GLU A 9 -6.93 1.49 -6.40
C GLU A 9 -5.96 1.69 -5.26
N TYR A 10 -5.39 2.90 -5.18
CA TYR A 10 -4.57 3.32 -4.06
C TYR A 10 -4.61 4.84 -3.92
N LEU A 11 -4.42 5.31 -2.69
CA LEU A 11 -4.18 6.73 -2.41
C LEU A 11 -2.70 6.90 -2.15
N ILE A 12 -2.14 7.98 -2.69
CA ILE A 12 -0.73 8.32 -2.47
C ILE A 12 -0.64 9.76 -1.96
N TYR A 13 0.12 9.95 -0.89
CA TYR A 13 0.41 11.28 -0.37
C TYR A 13 1.87 11.59 -0.58
N ILE A 14 2.13 12.66 -1.33
CA ILE A 14 3.47 13.15 -1.62
C ILE A 14 3.76 14.29 -0.64
N PRO A 15 4.88 14.25 0.13
CA PRO A 15 5.19 15.30 1.09
C PRO A 15 5.38 16.65 0.39
N GLN A 16 5.08 17.73 1.10
CA GLN A 16 5.09 19.09 0.54
C GLN A 16 6.44 19.48 -0.04
N ASP A 17 7.52 19.01 0.57
CA ASP A 17 8.88 19.36 0.14
C ASP A 17 9.46 18.42 -0.91
N TYR A 18 8.64 17.54 -1.52
CA TYR A 18 9.13 16.56 -2.49
C TYR A 18 9.92 17.22 -3.62
N ASN A 19 9.37 18.28 -4.22
CA ASN A 19 9.99 18.95 -5.37
C ASN A 19 11.26 19.72 -5.00
N ASN A 20 11.47 20.01 -3.73
CA ASN A 20 12.62 20.74 -3.21
C ASN A 20 13.71 19.81 -2.66
N ASN A 21 13.46 18.50 -2.67
CA ASN A 21 14.36 17.50 -2.11
C ASN A 21 14.77 16.54 -3.23
N ASN A 22 16.06 16.56 -3.58
CA ASN A 22 16.61 15.70 -4.64
C ASN A 22 17.04 14.32 -4.13
N SER A 23 16.94 14.06 -2.83
CA SER A 23 17.31 12.78 -2.24
C SER A 23 16.21 11.74 -2.46
N PRO A 24 16.56 10.46 -2.65
CA PRO A 24 15.55 9.39 -2.67
C PRO A 24 14.77 9.36 -1.36
N MET A 25 13.45 9.15 -1.44
CA MET A 25 12.57 9.18 -0.28
C MET A 25 12.18 7.79 0.20
N PRO A 26 12.09 7.60 1.53
CA PRO A 26 11.43 6.42 2.07
C PRO A 26 9.96 6.37 1.64
N ILE A 27 9.40 5.17 1.59
CA ILE A 27 8.00 4.95 1.27
C ILE A 27 7.37 4.07 2.34
N LEU A 28 6.16 4.43 2.78
CA LEU A 28 5.37 3.71 3.76
C LEU A 28 4.05 3.28 3.12
N PHE A 29 3.77 1.97 3.15
CA PHE A 29 2.50 1.40 2.74
C PHE A 29 1.65 1.10 3.97
N ALA A 30 0.41 1.60 3.99
CA ALA A 30 -0.53 1.40 5.09
C ALA A 30 -1.75 0.62 4.58
N PHE A 31 -1.96 -0.57 5.11
CA PHE A 31 -2.99 -1.51 4.66
C PHE A 31 -4.17 -1.52 5.64
N HIS A 32 -5.39 -1.27 5.12
CA HIS A 32 -6.61 -1.29 5.92
C HIS A 32 -6.95 -2.71 6.41
N GLY A 33 -7.86 -2.81 7.39
CA GLY A 33 -8.35 -4.09 7.88
C GLY A 33 -9.44 -4.68 6.98
N PHE A 34 -9.94 -5.86 7.36
CA PHE A 34 -11.04 -6.53 6.65
C PHE A 34 -12.29 -5.63 6.65
N GLY A 35 -12.92 -5.53 5.48
CA GLY A 35 -14.11 -4.70 5.30
C GLY A 35 -13.83 -3.21 5.19
N GLY A 36 -12.56 -2.79 5.28
CA GLY A 36 -12.19 -1.38 5.25
C GLY A 36 -12.09 -0.80 3.85
N ASN A 37 -11.90 0.51 3.80
CA ASN A 37 -11.51 1.19 2.58
C ASN A 37 -10.38 2.19 2.87
N ASN A 38 -9.59 2.45 1.84
CA ASN A 38 -8.41 3.30 1.98
C ASN A 38 -8.76 4.77 2.29
N GLN A 39 -9.88 5.27 1.77
CA GLN A 39 -10.30 6.66 2.01
C GLN A 39 -10.68 6.88 3.48
N TYR A 40 -11.30 5.90 4.12
CA TYR A 40 -11.60 5.97 5.54
C TYR A 40 -10.34 5.72 6.37
N PHE A 41 -9.51 4.78 5.94
CA PHE A 41 -8.31 4.40 6.69
C PHE A 41 -7.29 5.53 6.75
N ILE A 42 -7.16 6.34 5.69
CA ILE A 42 -6.25 7.50 5.73
C ILE A 42 -6.66 8.51 6.81
N SER A 43 -7.95 8.63 7.11
CA SER A 43 -8.42 9.48 8.20
C SER A 43 -8.15 8.89 9.58
N THR A 44 -8.18 7.56 9.70
CA THR A 44 -7.95 6.84 10.96
C THR A 44 -6.47 6.69 11.27
N ALA A 45 -5.68 6.35 10.26
CA ALA A 45 -4.24 6.20 10.35
C ALA A 45 -3.58 7.25 9.45
N ASP A 46 -3.69 8.51 9.86
CA ASP A 46 -3.26 9.65 9.06
C ASP A 46 -1.77 9.91 9.25
N PHE A 47 -0.98 9.49 8.26
CA PHE A 47 0.47 9.70 8.26
C PHE A 47 0.91 10.96 7.49
N ARG A 48 -0.03 11.78 7.00
CA ARG A 48 0.31 12.92 6.14
C ARG A 48 1.17 13.96 6.84
N SER A 49 0.85 14.31 8.08
CA SER A 49 1.67 15.24 8.88
C SER A 49 3.09 14.71 9.09
N LEU A 50 3.20 13.42 9.42
CA LEU A 50 4.50 12.79 9.61
C LEU A 50 5.28 12.71 8.29
N ALA A 51 4.59 12.46 7.18
CA ALA A 51 5.20 12.44 5.86
C ALA A 51 5.82 13.80 5.51
N ASP A 52 5.11 14.89 5.81
CA ASP A 52 5.65 16.24 5.61
C ASP A 52 6.84 16.53 6.54
N GLN A 53 6.74 16.09 7.79
CA GLN A 53 7.77 16.33 8.80
C GLN A 53 9.05 15.55 8.53
N PHE A 54 8.95 14.29 8.09
CA PHE A 54 10.09 13.40 7.93
C PHE A 54 10.41 13.07 6.47
N ASN A 55 9.72 13.70 5.51
CA ASN A 55 9.97 13.55 4.07
C ASN A 55 9.90 12.09 3.60
N PHE A 56 8.73 11.49 3.72
CA PHE A 56 8.45 10.18 3.11
C PHE A 56 7.13 10.21 2.34
N ILE A 57 6.97 9.25 1.44
CA ILE A 57 5.73 9.07 0.67
C ILE A 57 4.87 8.04 1.39
N ALA A 58 3.58 8.35 1.58
CA ALA A 58 2.62 7.44 2.21
C ALA A 58 1.64 6.91 1.16
N VAL A 59 1.44 5.60 1.12
CA VAL A 59 0.56 4.92 0.15
C VAL A 59 -0.48 4.10 0.90
N TYR A 60 -1.74 4.25 0.51
CA TYR A 60 -2.89 3.54 1.11
C TYR A 60 -3.57 2.71 0.01
N PRO A 61 -3.14 1.47 -0.20
CA PRO A 61 -3.77 0.62 -1.20
C PRO A 61 -5.17 0.17 -0.79
N GLN A 62 -5.99 -0.22 -1.76
CA GLN A 62 -7.33 -0.77 -1.54
C GLN A 62 -7.34 -2.26 -1.84
N GLY A 63 -7.83 -3.06 -0.88
CA GLY A 63 -8.03 -4.49 -1.08
C GLY A 63 -9.25 -4.80 -1.93
N LEU A 64 -9.26 -5.97 -2.55
CA LEU A 64 -10.40 -6.48 -3.32
C LEU A 64 -11.39 -7.20 -2.43
N VAL A 65 -12.62 -7.36 -2.92
CA VAL A 65 -13.68 -8.09 -2.19
C VAL A 65 -13.44 -9.59 -2.29
N CYS A 66 -13.40 -10.25 -1.14
CA CYS A 66 -13.33 -11.70 -1.03
C CYS A 66 -13.83 -12.11 0.36
N GLY A 67 -14.70 -13.13 0.41
CA GLY A 67 -15.22 -13.60 1.67
C GLY A 67 -16.21 -12.63 2.34
N GLY A 68 -16.93 -11.84 1.54
CA GLY A 68 -17.96 -10.92 2.02
C GLY A 68 -17.48 -9.53 2.38
N GLY A 69 -16.21 -9.21 2.14
CA GLY A 69 -15.67 -7.88 2.39
C GLY A 69 -14.34 -7.65 1.71
N THR A 70 -13.87 -6.42 1.72
CA THR A 70 -12.54 -6.07 1.22
C THR A 70 -11.48 -6.70 2.13
N THR A 71 -10.47 -7.30 1.54
CA THR A 71 -9.48 -8.07 2.30
C THR A 71 -8.14 -8.13 1.57
N TRP A 72 -7.11 -8.51 2.31
CA TRP A 72 -5.79 -8.79 1.78
C TRP A 72 -5.55 -10.29 1.80
N ASN A 73 -5.12 -10.84 0.67
CA ASN A 73 -4.75 -12.25 0.58
C ASN A 73 -3.29 -12.41 1.02
N THR A 74 -3.09 -13.05 2.17
CA THR A 74 -1.77 -13.25 2.77
C THR A 74 -1.02 -14.45 2.21
N ASN A 75 -1.64 -15.22 1.34
CA ASN A 75 -1.05 -16.43 0.78
C ASN A 75 -0.54 -16.18 -0.64
N PRO A 76 0.56 -16.84 -1.04
CA PRO A 76 1.05 -16.74 -2.42
C PRO A 76 0.10 -17.46 -3.40
N PRO A 77 0.16 -17.12 -4.69
CA PRO A 77 -0.64 -17.83 -5.71
C PRO A 77 -0.34 -19.33 -5.71
N GLY A 78 -1.40 -20.13 -5.87
CA GLY A 78 -1.28 -21.59 -5.89
C GLY A 78 -1.25 -22.25 -4.51
N GLY A 79 -1.28 -21.47 -3.42
CA GLY A 79 -1.43 -21.98 -2.07
C GLY A 79 -2.87 -22.35 -1.75
N ASP A 80 -3.13 -22.75 -0.51
CA ASP A 80 -4.48 -23.06 -0.02
C ASP A 80 -5.23 -21.75 0.27
N ASN A 81 -5.67 -21.09 -0.80
CA ASN A 81 -6.29 -19.76 -0.75
C ASN A 81 -7.80 -19.84 -0.89
N LYS A 82 -8.51 -19.14 -0.01
CA LYS A 82 -9.93 -18.87 -0.17
C LYS A 82 -10.20 -17.73 -1.15
N CYS A 83 -9.20 -16.92 -1.43
CA CYS A 83 -9.28 -15.78 -2.33
C CYS A 83 -8.35 -16.02 -3.52
N SER A 84 -8.76 -15.53 -4.69
CA SER A 84 -7.99 -15.74 -5.92
C SER A 84 -7.03 -14.61 -6.25
N GLN A 85 -7.17 -13.45 -5.61
CA GLN A 85 -6.32 -12.31 -5.93
C GLN A 85 -4.89 -12.51 -5.42
N ASP A 86 -3.93 -12.08 -6.23
CA ASP A 86 -2.51 -12.09 -5.91
C ASP A 86 -2.10 -10.74 -5.32
N ASP A 87 -2.37 -10.55 -4.03
CA ASP A 87 -2.05 -9.27 -3.37
C ASP A 87 -0.56 -9.10 -3.13
N ILE A 88 0.19 -10.19 -2.93
CA ILE A 88 1.64 -10.11 -2.78
C ILE A 88 2.26 -9.60 -4.09
N GLY A 89 1.84 -10.14 -5.23
CA GLY A 89 2.28 -9.66 -6.53
C GLY A 89 1.80 -8.24 -6.82
N PHE A 90 0.58 -7.89 -6.41
CA PHE A 90 0.08 -6.52 -6.53
C PHE A 90 0.97 -5.53 -5.78
N PHE A 91 1.36 -5.84 -4.55
CA PHE A 91 2.27 -4.98 -3.80
C PHE A 91 3.57 -4.73 -4.55
N SER A 92 4.18 -5.78 -5.08
CA SER A 92 5.42 -5.65 -5.85
C SER A 92 5.23 -4.80 -7.11
N ALA A 93 4.13 -4.99 -7.83
CA ALA A 93 3.80 -4.20 -9.02
C ALA A 93 3.53 -2.74 -8.67
N LEU A 94 2.82 -2.49 -7.56
CA LEU A 94 2.53 -1.14 -7.09
C LEU A 94 3.82 -0.40 -6.71
N LEU A 95 4.72 -1.07 -5.98
CA LEU A 95 6.00 -0.48 -5.63
C LEU A 95 6.81 -0.13 -6.89
N SER A 96 6.81 -0.99 -7.89
CA SER A 96 7.48 -0.73 -9.17
C SER A 96 6.87 0.46 -9.90
N GLU A 97 5.54 0.57 -9.92
CA GLU A 97 4.86 1.69 -10.58
C GLU A 97 5.22 3.01 -9.90
N ILE A 98 5.16 3.06 -8.58
CA ILE A 98 5.47 4.28 -7.82
C ILE A 98 6.95 4.63 -7.98
N SER A 99 7.85 3.66 -7.93
CA SER A 99 9.29 3.87 -8.11
C SER A 99 9.65 4.39 -9.51
N GLY A 100 8.82 4.07 -10.50
CA GLY A 100 8.99 4.60 -11.86
C GLY A 100 8.55 6.05 -12.01
N ASN A 101 7.70 6.56 -11.12
CA ASN A 101 7.15 7.90 -11.18
C ASN A 101 7.74 8.86 -10.13
N TYR A 102 8.34 8.33 -9.07
CA TYR A 102 8.88 9.12 -7.95
C TYR A 102 10.25 8.57 -7.56
N ASN A 103 11.05 9.44 -6.96
CA ASN A 103 12.39 9.08 -6.51
C ASN A 103 12.34 8.36 -5.15
N ILE A 104 12.24 7.05 -5.17
CA ILE A 104 12.08 6.19 -4.00
C ILE A 104 13.42 5.57 -3.61
N ASP A 105 13.71 5.56 -2.30
CA ASP A 105 14.82 4.82 -1.73
C ASP A 105 14.39 3.37 -1.51
N SER A 106 14.82 2.46 -2.38
CA SER A 106 14.40 1.05 -2.33
C SER A 106 14.90 0.31 -1.08
N SER A 107 15.86 0.88 -0.34
CA SER A 107 16.31 0.32 0.94
C SER A 107 15.46 0.76 2.12
N LYS A 108 14.50 1.67 1.93
CA LYS A 108 13.65 2.24 2.98
C LYS A 108 12.17 2.09 2.60
N VAL A 109 11.74 0.86 2.44
CA VAL A 109 10.34 0.49 2.18
C VAL A 109 9.75 -0.07 3.46
N PHE A 110 8.71 0.60 3.99
CA PHE A 110 8.11 0.24 5.27
C PHE A 110 6.64 -0.13 5.06
N LEU A 111 6.17 -1.11 5.82
CA LEU A 111 4.80 -1.59 5.77
C LEU A 111 4.17 -1.47 7.14
N THR A 112 2.93 -1.03 7.19
CA THR A 112 2.11 -1.02 8.40
C THR A 112 0.68 -1.38 8.06
N GLY A 113 -0.12 -1.74 9.05
CA GLY A 113 -1.51 -2.08 8.80
C GLY A 113 -2.30 -2.32 10.08
N TYR A 114 -3.59 -2.53 9.90
CA TYR A 114 -4.52 -2.83 10.98
C TYR A 114 -5.17 -4.20 10.74
N SER A 115 -5.17 -5.09 11.73
CA SER A 115 -5.80 -6.42 11.68
C SER A 115 -5.34 -7.23 10.45
N ASN A 116 -6.23 -7.52 9.50
CA ASN A 116 -5.89 -8.22 8.25
C ASN A 116 -4.77 -7.49 7.47
N GLY A 117 -4.79 -6.16 7.47
CA GLY A 117 -3.71 -5.36 6.87
C GLY A 117 -2.38 -5.55 7.59
N ALA A 118 -2.39 -5.66 8.92
CA ALA A 118 -1.18 -5.96 9.69
C ALA A 118 -0.65 -7.36 9.37
N ASP A 119 -1.53 -8.35 9.29
CA ASP A 119 -1.14 -9.72 8.88
C ASP A 119 -0.51 -9.70 7.49
N PHE A 120 -1.09 -8.97 6.55
CA PHE A 120 -0.55 -8.84 5.20
C PHE A 120 0.84 -8.22 5.20
N SER A 121 1.09 -7.25 6.07
CA SER A 121 2.40 -6.57 6.17
C SER A 121 3.53 -7.53 6.52
N TYR A 122 3.23 -8.65 7.17
CA TYR A 122 4.21 -9.67 7.56
C TYR A 122 4.31 -10.84 6.59
N SER A 123 3.50 -10.87 5.55
CA SER A 123 3.48 -12.01 4.62
C SER A 123 4.46 -11.89 3.44
#